data_63eecfc8241a300d8e28cbc56066d410
#
_entry.id   63eecfc8241a300d8e28cbc56066d410
#
_cell.length_a   1.000
_cell.length_b   1.000
_cell.length_c   1.000
_cell.angle_alpha   90.00
_cell.angle_beta   90.00
_cell.angle_gamma   90.00
#
_symmetry.space_group_name_H-M   'P 1'
#
loop_
_entity.id
_entity.type
_entity.pdbx_description
1 polymer ?
#
loop_
_entity_poly.entity_id
_entity_poly.type
_entity_poly.pdbx_seq_one_letter_code
_entity_poly.pdbx_strand_id
1 'polypeptide(L)' 'MSDSEAKVRADAKFKRREEQIRQGAEAWAEYEAAARDVGEKTKRLRALRLAREADQAKATEHASLALKNVRES' A
#
# COMPACT_ATOMS: atom_id res chain seq x y z
N MET A 1 -27.73 -31.81 33.94
CA MET A 1 -26.49 -31.00 33.74
C MET A 1 -26.17 -30.28 35.04
N SER A 2 -24.94 -30.36 35.49
CA SER A 2 -24.50 -29.58 36.63
C SER A 2 -24.20 -28.14 36.20
N ASP A 3 -24.35 -27.19 37.12
CA ASP A 3 -24.05 -25.78 36.87
C ASP A 3 -22.60 -25.57 36.48
N SER A 4 -21.69 -26.42 36.97
CA SER A 4 -20.25 -26.34 36.61
C SER A 4 -19.98 -26.69 35.15
N GLU A 5 -20.72 -27.64 34.58
CA GLU A 5 -20.61 -27.97 33.14
C GLU A 5 -21.10 -26.84 32.26
N ALA A 6 -22.19 -26.20 32.64
CA ALA A 6 -22.73 -25.06 31.92
C ALA A 6 -21.75 -23.89 31.94
N LYS A 7 -21.09 -23.62 33.06
CA LYS A 7 -20.06 -22.60 33.19
C LYS A 7 -18.84 -22.89 32.31
N VAL A 8 -18.38 -24.15 32.31
CA VAL A 8 -17.24 -24.56 31.48
C VAL A 8 -17.54 -24.35 30.00
N ARG A 9 -18.73 -24.68 29.54
CA ARG A 9 -19.17 -24.47 28.16
C ARG A 9 -19.27 -22.99 27.81
N ALA A 10 -19.82 -22.19 28.72
CA ALA A 10 -19.92 -20.73 28.52
C ALA A 10 -18.55 -20.09 28.44
N ASP A 11 -17.62 -20.48 29.31
CA ASP A 11 -16.24 -19.99 29.29
C ASP A 11 -15.51 -20.38 28.00
N ALA A 12 -15.68 -21.61 27.54
CA ALA A 12 -15.09 -22.09 26.31
C ALA A 12 -15.62 -21.32 25.09
N LYS A 13 -16.92 -21.04 25.05
CA LYS A 13 -17.55 -20.23 24.00
C LYS A 13 -17.02 -18.81 24.00
N PHE A 14 -16.92 -18.21 25.18
CA PHE A 14 -16.40 -16.86 25.35
C PHE A 14 -14.95 -16.73 24.85
N LYS A 15 -14.10 -17.68 25.24
CA LYS A 15 -12.69 -17.71 24.81
C LYS A 15 -12.54 -17.88 23.31
N ARG A 16 -13.37 -18.72 22.68
CA ARG A 16 -13.40 -18.89 21.22
C ARG A 16 -13.76 -17.58 20.52
N ARG A 17 -14.76 -16.89 21.05
CA ARG A 17 -15.24 -15.64 20.49
C ARG A 17 -14.16 -14.56 20.59
N GLU A 18 -13.49 -14.45 21.75
CA GLU A 18 -12.38 -13.52 21.93
C GLU A 18 -11.24 -13.81 20.97
N GLU A 19 -10.90 -15.09 20.79
CA GLU A 19 -9.86 -15.52 19.87
C GLU A 19 -10.20 -15.16 18.43
N GLN A 20 -11.44 -15.39 18.00
CA GLN A 20 -11.91 -15.03 16.67
C GLN A 20 -11.85 -13.53 16.43
N ILE A 21 -12.24 -12.72 17.40
CA ILE A 21 -12.16 -11.26 17.31
C ILE A 21 -10.73 -10.81 17.19
N ARG A 22 -9.84 -11.37 17.99
CA ARG A 22 -8.40 -11.05 17.95
C ARG A 22 -7.78 -11.42 16.61
N GLN A 23 -8.06 -12.63 16.11
CA GLN A 23 -7.56 -13.08 14.81
C GLN A 23 -8.09 -12.19 13.67
N GLY A 24 -9.35 -11.80 13.74
CA GLY A 24 -9.95 -10.89 12.78
C GLY A 24 -9.28 -9.51 12.78
N ALA A 25 -8.99 -8.98 13.98
CA ALA A 25 -8.30 -7.70 14.13
C ALA A 25 -6.86 -7.76 13.60
N GLU A 26 -6.13 -8.84 13.86
CA GLU A 26 -4.77 -9.06 13.35
C GLU A 26 -4.76 -9.15 11.82
N ALA A 27 -5.69 -9.92 11.24
CA ALA A 27 -5.82 -10.06 9.81
C ALA A 27 -6.15 -8.71 9.13
N TRP A 28 -7.02 -7.93 9.75
CA TRP A 28 -7.36 -6.59 9.27
C TRP A 28 -6.18 -5.64 9.30
N ALA A 29 -5.41 -5.65 10.41
CA ALA A 29 -4.21 -4.84 10.54
C ALA A 29 -3.15 -5.19 9.49
N GLU A 30 -2.95 -6.47 9.21
CA GLU A 30 -2.05 -6.94 8.16
C GLU A 30 -2.51 -6.47 6.77
N TYR A 31 -3.81 -6.56 6.52
CA TYR A 31 -4.40 -6.09 5.27
C TYR A 31 -4.19 -4.59 5.07
N GLU A 32 -4.43 -3.79 6.10
CA GLU A 32 -4.21 -2.34 6.06
C GLU A 32 -2.74 -1.98 5.84
N ALA A 33 -1.82 -2.69 6.52
CA ALA A 33 -0.39 -2.48 6.34
C ALA A 33 0.05 -2.80 4.91
N ALA A 34 -0.43 -3.91 4.35
CA ALA A 34 -0.13 -4.28 2.98
C ALA A 34 -0.68 -3.25 1.98
N ALA A 35 -1.89 -2.75 2.21
CA ALA A 35 -2.50 -1.71 1.37
C ALA A 35 -1.70 -0.40 1.41
N ARG A 36 -1.19 -0.01 2.58
CA ARG A 36 -0.33 1.17 2.72
C ARG A 36 0.99 1.01 1.97
N ASP A 37 1.62 -0.17 2.08
CA ASP A 37 2.87 -0.46 1.35
C ASP A 37 2.69 -0.37 -0.15
N VAL A 38 1.60 -0.93 -0.68
CA VAL A 38 1.26 -0.84 -2.11
C VAL A 38 1.04 0.63 -2.51
N GLY A 39 0.34 1.39 -1.67
CA GLY A 39 0.10 2.81 -1.91
C GLY A 39 1.39 3.63 -1.95
N GLU A 40 2.33 3.37 -1.04
CA GLU A 40 3.63 4.03 -1.00
C GLU A 40 4.48 3.69 -2.22
N LYS A 41 4.51 2.41 -2.62
CA LYS A 41 5.21 1.98 -3.83
C LYS A 41 4.62 2.64 -5.07
N THR A 42 3.31 2.72 -5.16
CA THR A 42 2.62 3.37 -6.28
C THR A 42 2.97 4.85 -6.37
N LYS A 43 2.98 5.56 -5.24
CA LYS A 43 3.40 6.97 -5.19
C LYS A 43 4.84 7.16 -5.65
N ARG A 44 5.73 6.30 -5.16
CA ARG A 44 7.16 6.36 -5.49
C ARG A 44 7.41 6.11 -6.97
N LEU A 45 6.77 5.07 -7.52
CA LEU A 45 6.87 4.75 -8.95
C LEU A 45 6.29 5.87 -9.83
N ARG A 46 5.18 6.46 -9.42
CA ARG A 46 4.56 7.58 -10.12
C ARG A 46 5.47 8.81 -10.13
N ALA A 47 6.10 9.12 -8.99
CA ALA A 47 7.05 10.22 -8.87
C ALA A 47 8.28 10.01 -9.76
N LEU A 48 8.83 8.80 -9.78
CA LEU A 48 9.96 8.45 -10.66
C LEU A 48 9.61 8.57 -12.13
N ARG A 49 8.41 8.13 -12.51
CA ARG A 49 7.93 8.24 -13.89
C ARG A 49 7.76 9.69 -14.32
N LEU A 50 7.19 10.53 -13.46
CA LEU A 50 7.03 11.96 -13.73
C LEU A 50 8.39 12.67 -13.85
N ALA A 51 9.35 12.33 -12.99
CA ALA A 51 10.70 12.87 -13.06
C ALA A 51 11.39 12.48 -14.37
N ARG A 52 11.24 11.23 -14.80
CA ARG A 52 11.78 10.74 -16.07
C ARG A 52 11.17 11.46 -17.26
N GLU A 53 9.86 11.63 -17.25
CA GLU A 53 9.14 12.37 -18.31
C GLU A 53 9.60 13.82 -18.39
N ALA A 54 9.79 14.47 -17.23
CA ALA A 54 10.30 15.85 -17.19
C ALA A 54 11.72 15.96 -17.74
N ASP A 55 12.61 15.02 -17.42
CA ASP A 55 13.96 14.97 -17.94
C ASP A 55 13.97 14.73 -19.45
N GLN A 56 13.12 13.85 -19.95
CA GLN A 56 12.97 13.59 -21.38
C GLN A 56 12.45 14.83 -22.12
N ALA A 57 11.50 15.55 -21.54
CA ALA A 57 10.97 16.78 -22.10
C ALA A 57 12.05 17.86 -22.21
N LYS A 58 12.87 18.01 -21.16
CA LYS A 58 14.02 18.94 -21.17
C LYS A 58 15.06 18.55 -22.21
N ALA A 59 15.38 17.27 -22.31
CA ALA A 59 16.34 16.77 -23.30
C ALA A 59 15.84 17.02 -24.72
N THR A 60 14.56 16.80 -24.97
CA THR A 60 13.92 17.06 -26.27
C THR A 60 13.93 18.57 -26.59
N GLU A 61 13.66 19.43 -25.61
CA GLU A 61 13.68 20.87 -25.76
C GLU A 61 15.09 21.37 -26.10
N HIS A 62 16.11 20.90 -25.39
CA HIS A 62 17.50 21.21 -25.68
C HIS A 62 17.92 20.75 -27.06
N ALA A 63 17.54 19.57 -27.47
CA ALA A 63 17.82 19.04 -28.80
C ALA A 63 17.18 19.92 -29.90
N SER A 64 15.94 20.34 -29.69
CA SER A 64 15.21 21.21 -30.60
C SER A 64 15.87 22.58 -30.73
N LEU A 65 16.30 23.18 -29.62
CA LEU A 65 17.00 24.46 -29.59
C LEU A 65 18.35 24.36 -30.28
N ALA A 66 19.12 23.30 -30.05
CA ALA A 66 20.39 23.06 -30.70
C ALA A 66 20.25 22.93 -32.22
N LEU A 67 19.24 22.20 -32.69
CA LEU A 67 18.93 22.06 -34.11
C LEU A 67 18.54 23.40 -34.75
N LYS A 68 17.74 24.17 -34.03
CA LYS A 68 17.31 25.50 -34.49
C LYS A 68 18.49 26.45 -34.63
N ASN A 69 19.40 26.45 -33.67
CA ASN A 69 20.62 27.29 -33.74
C ASN A 69 21.52 26.90 -34.90
N VAL A 70 21.67 25.62 -35.20
CA VAL A 70 22.44 25.12 -36.34
C VAL A 70 21.80 25.56 -37.66
N ARG A 71 20.48 25.55 -37.77
CA ARG A 71 19.77 26.00 -38.98
C ARG A 71 19.88 27.51 -39.23
N GLU A 72 19.96 28.30 -38.17
CA GLU A 72 20.04 29.77 -38.26
C GLU A 72 21.45 30.27 -38.53
N SER A 73 22.45 29.45 -38.27
CA SER A 73 23.84 29.80 -38.57
C SER A 73 24.22 29.37 -39.96
#